data_4c21b621dc5a89d7c912295f2c6de1db
#
_entry.id   4c21b621dc5a89d7c912295f2c6de1db
#
_cell.length_a   1.000
_cell.length_b   1.000
_cell.length_c   1.000
_cell.angle_alpha   90.00
_cell.angle_beta   90.00
_cell.angle_gamma   90.00
#
_symmetry.space_group_name_H-M   'P 1'
#
loop_
_entity.id
_entity.type
_entity.pdbx_description
1 polymer ?
#
loop_
_entity_poly.entity_id
_entity_poly.type
_entity_poly.pdbx_seq_one_letter_code
_entity_poly.pdbx_strand_id
1 'polypeptide(L)'
;MLIFVYDFVNIMVGDEKMLYFRNELDKNKYSTYQLNKAIENKELFKVDNGLYSDVEFVNPLEIILKKYPNAIFTSDSAYYYYDLTDVIPDYFYLATKRSDSRINDKNIKQIFIPNDLFEFGKTQIEVESVKINIYDEERMLVELIRKKNLIPFDYYKEIITNYRKKIDTLDIYKIQEYISYYKNESSLYDTLMREVF
;
A
#
# COMPACT_ATOMS: atom_id res chain seq x y z
N MET A 1 -4.20 33.56 -29.92
CA MET A 1 -3.35 33.14 -28.79
C MET A 1 -4.11 33.08 -27.46
N LEU A 2 -5.44 33.11 -27.48
CA LEU A 2 -6.30 33.10 -26.27
C LEU A 2 -7.18 31.85 -26.14
N ILE A 3 -7.14 30.92 -27.11
CA ILE A 3 -8.02 29.73 -27.14
C ILE A 3 -7.42 28.54 -26.38
N PHE A 4 -6.10 28.51 -26.18
CA PHE A 4 -5.42 27.39 -25.50
C PHE A 4 -5.46 27.44 -23.96
N VAL A 5 -5.80 28.56 -23.37
CA VAL A 5 -5.94 28.72 -21.92
C VAL A 5 -7.31 28.22 -21.43
N TYR A 6 -8.32 28.29 -22.29
CA TYR A 6 -9.69 27.92 -21.92
C TYR A 6 -9.95 26.42 -21.79
N ASP A 7 -9.24 25.58 -22.58
CA ASP A 7 -9.40 24.13 -22.47
C ASP A 7 -8.70 23.56 -21.23
N PHE A 8 -7.70 24.28 -20.70
CA PHE A 8 -6.99 23.86 -19.49
C PHE A 8 -7.76 24.23 -18.21
N VAL A 9 -8.47 25.35 -18.21
CA VAL A 9 -9.29 25.80 -17.07
C VAL A 9 -10.50 24.87 -16.85
N ASN A 10 -11.02 24.22 -17.91
CA ASN A 10 -12.11 23.28 -17.80
C ASN A 10 -11.71 21.88 -17.28
N ILE A 11 -10.43 21.55 -17.25
CA ILE A 11 -9.91 20.34 -16.58
C ILE A 11 -9.65 20.61 -15.08
N MET A 12 -9.50 21.86 -14.71
CA MET A 12 -9.19 22.30 -13.34
C MET A 12 -10.42 22.69 -12.50
N VAL A 13 -11.64 22.48 -12.99
CA VAL A 13 -12.89 22.75 -12.22
C VAL A 13 -13.40 21.47 -11.59
N GLY A 14 -12.58 20.91 -10.70
CA GLY A 14 -12.97 19.89 -9.76
C GLY A 14 -11.98 19.93 -8.60
N ASP A 15 -12.46 19.98 -7.37
CA ASP A 15 -11.68 19.99 -6.12
C ASP A 15 -10.83 18.72 -5.86
N GLU A 16 -10.60 17.88 -6.86
CA GLU A 16 -9.84 16.65 -6.75
C GLU A 16 -8.41 16.85 -7.28
N LYS A 17 -7.42 16.70 -6.40
CA LYS A 17 -6.00 16.60 -6.74
C LYS A 17 -5.81 15.56 -7.84
N MET A 18 -5.16 15.92 -8.94
CA MET A 18 -4.95 14.99 -10.05
C MET A 18 -3.49 14.59 -10.18
N LEU A 19 -3.28 13.27 -10.31
CA LEU A 19 -1.99 12.67 -10.61
C LEU A 19 -1.96 12.14 -12.05
N TYR A 20 -0.95 12.56 -12.82
CA TYR A 20 -0.81 12.23 -14.23
C TYR A 20 0.49 11.50 -14.50
N PHE A 21 0.43 10.36 -15.20
CA PHE A 21 1.62 9.82 -15.84
C PHE A 21 2.04 10.68 -17.04
N ARG A 22 3.32 10.65 -17.40
CA ARG A 22 3.85 11.38 -18.56
C ARG A 22 3.07 11.08 -19.86
N ASN A 23 2.72 9.82 -20.09
CA ASN A 23 1.94 9.40 -21.26
C ASN A 23 0.48 9.90 -21.25
N GLU A 24 -0.10 10.16 -20.08
CA GLU A 24 -1.43 10.78 -19.96
C GLU A 24 -1.38 12.25 -20.37
N LEU A 25 -0.32 12.96 -20.00
CA LEU A 25 -0.06 14.34 -20.43
C LEU A 25 0.25 14.44 -21.93
N ASP A 26 0.98 13.49 -22.52
CA ASP A 26 1.26 13.44 -23.96
C ASP A 26 -0.02 13.29 -24.79
N LYS A 27 -0.97 12.48 -24.32
CA LYS A 27 -2.30 12.34 -24.96
C LYS A 27 -3.08 13.64 -24.99
N ASN A 28 -2.89 14.49 -23.98
CA ASN A 28 -3.47 15.83 -23.88
C ASN A 28 -2.65 16.91 -24.59
N LYS A 29 -1.73 16.51 -25.49
CA LYS A 29 -0.88 17.38 -26.32
C LYS A 29 0.17 18.21 -25.56
N TYR A 30 0.62 17.74 -24.40
CA TYR A 30 1.77 18.34 -23.73
C TYR A 30 3.07 17.88 -24.39
N SER A 31 3.65 18.73 -25.22
CA SER A 31 5.04 18.54 -25.67
C SER A 31 6.00 18.67 -24.50
N THR A 32 7.24 18.15 -24.63
CA THR A 32 8.27 18.29 -23.59
C THR A 32 8.53 19.77 -23.23
N TYR A 33 8.47 20.68 -24.21
CA TYR A 33 8.61 22.12 -24.01
C TYR A 33 7.47 22.67 -23.14
N GLN A 34 6.21 22.34 -23.47
CA GLN A 34 5.04 22.79 -22.72
C GLN A 34 5.03 22.26 -21.29
N LEU A 35 5.45 21.01 -21.08
CA LEU A 35 5.57 20.42 -19.76
C LEU A 35 6.62 21.16 -18.92
N ASN A 36 7.81 21.42 -19.46
CA ASN A 36 8.84 22.16 -18.75
C ASN A 36 8.35 23.58 -18.38
N LYS A 37 7.68 24.23 -19.31
CA LYS A 37 7.09 25.57 -19.07
C LYS A 37 6.01 25.54 -17.98
N ALA A 38 5.14 24.52 -17.97
CA ALA A 38 4.13 24.37 -16.93
C ALA A 38 4.76 24.12 -15.53
N ILE A 39 5.88 23.37 -15.48
CA ILE A 39 6.64 23.18 -14.24
C ILE A 39 7.31 24.49 -13.79
N GLU A 40 7.94 25.23 -14.70
CA GLU A 40 8.54 26.54 -14.41
C GLU A 40 7.51 27.54 -13.89
N ASN A 41 6.32 27.53 -14.47
CA ASN A 41 5.21 28.38 -14.07
C ASN A 41 4.48 27.90 -12.80
N LYS A 42 4.86 26.73 -12.20
CA LYS A 42 4.19 26.09 -11.06
C LYS A 42 2.73 25.71 -11.33
N GLU A 43 2.40 25.44 -12.59
CA GLU A 43 1.11 24.90 -13.03
C GLU A 43 1.07 23.37 -12.88
N LEU A 44 2.26 22.73 -12.95
CA LEU A 44 2.46 21.32 -12.69
C LEU A 44 3.71 21.08 -11.84
N PHE A 45 3.66 20.06 -11.01
CA PHE A 45 4.76 19.64 -10.13
C PHE A 45 5.18 18.22 -10.46
N LYS A 46 6.48 17.99 -10.57
CA LYS A 46 7.01 16.63 -10.71
C LYS A 46 7.11 15.99 -9.35
N VAL A 47 6.21 15.06 -9.04
CA VAL A 47 6.10 14.41 -7.71
C VAL A 47 6.88 13.10 -7.64
N ASP A 48 7.10 12.43 -8.78
CA ASP A 48 7.95 11.22 -8.88
C ASP A 48 8.47 11.07 -10.32
N ASN A 49 9.25 10.01 -10.58
CA ASN A 49 9.76 9.72 -11.90
C ASN A 49 8.62 9.40 -12.88
N GLY A 50 8.43 10.28 -13.86
CA GLY A 50 7.33 10.16 -14.85
C GLY A 50 5.94 10.42 -14.31
N LEU A 51 5.80 10.94 -13.08
CA LEU A 51 4.54 11.28 -12.43
C LEU A 51 4.50 12.78 -12.07
N TYR A 52 3.38 13.41 -12.36
CA TYR A 52 3.15 14.84 -12.21
C TYR A 52 1.83 15.09 -11.48
N SER A 53 1.71 16.24 -10.83
CA SER A 53 0.51 16.68 -10.12
C SER A 53 0.20 18.16 -10.39
N ASP A 54 -1.04 18.54 -10.26
CA ASP A 54 -1.50 19.92 -10.25
C ASP A 54 -1.29 20.61 -8.90
N VAL A 55 -0.89 19.87 -7.87
CA VAL A 55 -0.55 20.38 -6.53
C VAL A 55 0.89 20.03 -6.17
N GLU A 56 1.53 20.91 -5.38
CA GLU A 56 2.93 20.75 -4.99
C GLU A 56 3.14 19.57 -4.02
N PHE A 57 2.19 19.36 -3.10
CA PHE A 57 2.29 18.30 -2.07
C PHE A 57 1.21 17.24 -2.29
N VAL A 58 1.66 16.03 -2.56
CA VAL A 58 0.83 14.84 -2.75
C VAL A 58 1.15 13.84 -1.65
N ASN A 59 0.11 13.23 -1.06
CA ASN A 59 0.31 12.17 -0.09
C ASN A 59 1.08 10.99 -0.76
N PRO A 60 2.18 10.50 -0.15
CA PRO A 60 2.92 9.36 -0.68
C PRO A 60 2.06 8.13 -0.98
N LEU A 61 0.98 7.90 -0.21
CA LEU A 61 0.04 6.81 -0.46
C LEU A 61 -0.70 6.98 -1.79
N GLU A 62 -1.11 8.19 -2.15
CA GLU A 62 -1.74 8.48 -3.45
C GLU A 62 -0.79 8.18 -4.62
N ILE A 63 0.50 8.53 -4.46
CA ILE A 63 1.55 8.20 -5.44
C ILE A 63 1.68 6.68 -5.60
N ILE A 64 1.73 5.93 -4.50
CA ILE A 64 1.82 4.47 -4.50
C ILE A 64 0.60 3.84 -5.19
N LEU A 65 -0.60 4.30 -4.85
CA LEU A 65 -1.84 3.79 -5.45
C LEU A 65 -1.91 4.08 -6.95
N LYS A 66 -1.49 5.27 -7.39
CA LYS A 66 -1.45 5.61 -8.81
C LYS A 66 -0.46 4.73 -9.58
N LYS A 67 0.73 4.45 -9.00
CA LYS A 67 1.78 3.62 -9.62
C LYS A 67 1.45 2.13 -9.58
N TYR A 68 0.86 1.65 -8.48
CA TYR A 68 0.66 0.23 -8.18
C TYR A 68 -0.78 -0.06 -7.71
N PRO A 69 -1.79 0.20 -8.54
CA PRO A 69 -3.21 0.16 -8.13
C PRO A 69 -3.69 -1.22 -7.66
N ASN A 70 -3.01 -2.29 -8.10
CA ASN A 70 -3.35 -3.67 -7.74
C ASN A 70 -2.51 -4.20 -6.56
N ALA A 71 -1.53 -3.46 -6.07
CA ALA A 71 -0.73 -3.89 -4.92
C ALA A 71 -1.55 -3.80 -3.62
N ILE A 72 -1.17 -4.64 -2.66
CA ILE A 72 -1.83 -4.73 -1.35
C ILE A 72 -0.77 -4.44 -0.28
N PHE A 73 -1.04 -3.50 0.62
CA PHE A 73 -0.15 -3.24 1.75
C PHE A 73 -0.08 -4.45 2.66
N THR A 74 1.12 -4.77 3.15
CA THR A 74 1.40 -5.98 3.93
C THR A 74 2.59 -5.79 4.87
N SER A 75 2.95 -6.81 5.65
CA SER A 75 4.12 -6.82 6.54
C SER A 75 4.20 -5.56 7.40
N ASP A 76 5.38 -4.92 7.51
CA ASP A 76 5.63 -3.80 8.40
C ASP A 76 4.72 -2.60 8.12
N SER A 77 4.37 -2.34 6.85
CA SER A 77 3.38 -1.31 6.52
C SER A 77 2.00 -1.62 7.07
N ALA A 78 1.56 -2.89 6.99
CA ALA A 78 0.27 -3.29 7.52
C ALA A 78 0.25 -3.24 9.06
N TYR A 79 1.29 -3.72 9.73
CA TYR A 79 1.38 -3.63 11.19
C TYR A 79 1.33 -2.18 11.68
N TYR A 80 2.02 -1.27 10.99
CA TYR A 80 2.00 0.15 11.29
C TYR A 80 0.61 0.77 11.08
N TYR A 81 -0.04 0.52 9.95
CA TYR A 81 -1.36 1.09 9.65
C TYR A 81 -2.51 0.53 10.49
N TYR A 82 -2.31 -0.62 11.13
CA TYR A 82 -3.24 -1.18 12.12
C TYR A 82 -2.92 -0.80 13.56
N ASP A 83 -1.96 0.12 13.78
CA ASP A 83 -1.50 0.52 15.11
C ASP A 83 -1.01 -0.67 15.97
N LEU A 84 -0.39 -1.66 15.32
CA LEU A 84 0.18 -2.84 15.98
C LEU A 84 1.66 -2.60 16.38
N THR A 85 2.25 -1.53 15.92
CA THR A 85 3.60 -1.07 16.25
C THR A 85 3.71 0.44 16.05
N ASP A 86 4.56 1.08 16.85
CA ASP A 86 4.93 2.50 16.68
C ASP A 86 6.14 2.67 15.74
N VAL A 87 6.72 1.58 15.26
CA VAL A 87 7.87 1.61 14.34
C VAL A 87 7.41 2.00 12.94
N ILE A 88 7.80 3.20 12.51
CA ILE A 88 7.55 3.67 11.14
C ILE A 88 8.40 2.84 10.18
N PRO A 89 7.82 2.16 9.18
CA PRO A 89 8.58 1.32 8.26
C PRO A 89 9.43 2.17 7.29
N ASP A 90 10.68 1.75 7.05
CA ASP A 90 11.60 2.41 6.11
C ASP A 90 11.14 2.32 4.64
N TYR A 91 10.24 1.40 4.34
CA TYR A 91 9.72 1.10 3.00
C TYR A 91 8.21 0.92 3.02
N PHE A 92 7.56 1.15 1.89
CA PHE A 92 6.22 0.65 1.67
C PHE A 92 6.29 -0.84 1.31
N TYR A 93 5.78 -1.69 2.19
CA TYR A 93 5.73 -3.13 1.97
C TYR A 93 4.47 -3.47 1.18
N LEU A 94 4.65 -3.89 -0.07
CA LEU A 94 3.58 -4.17 -1.02
C LEU A 94 3.59 -5.63 -1.45
N ALA A 95 2.48 -6.30 -1.26
CA ALA A 95 2.21 -7.61 -1.84
C ALA A 95 1.80 -7.47 -3.30
N THR A 96 2.35 -8.32 -4.16
CA THR A 96 1.97 -8.47 -5.56
C THR A 96 1.87 -9.96 -5.89
N LYS A 97 1.20 -10.29 -6.99
CA LYS A 97 1.14 -11.69 -7.45
C LYS A 97 2.53 -12.19 -7.84
N ARG A 98 2.77 -13.48 -7.65
CA ARG A 98 4.03 -14.11 -8.05
C ARG A 98 4.31 -13.99 -9.55
N SER A 99 3.26 -13.87 -10.36
CA SER A 99 3.34 -13.64 -11.81
C SER A 99 3.66 -12.22 -12.22
N ASP A 100 3.58 -11.25 -11.29
CA ASP A 100 3.78 -9.85 -11.60
C ASP A 100 5.26 -9.50 -11.78
N SER A 101 5.52 -8.44 -12.53
CA SER A 101 6.87 -7.93 -12.72
C SER A 101 7.46 -7.37 -11.42
N ARG A 102 8.79 -7.40 -11.33
CA ARG A 102 9.51 -6.81 -10.21
C ARG A 102 9.35 -5.29 -10.22
N ILE A 103 8.98 -4.74 -9.08
CA ILE A 103 8.95 -3.30 -8.84
C ILE A 103 10.39 -2.80 -8.64
N ASN A 104 10.81 -1.85 -9.48
CA ASN A 104 12.11 -1.18 -9.35
C ASN A 104 11.90 0.22 -8.78
N ASP A 105 11.58 0.29 -7.49
CA ASP A 105 11.40 1.53 -6.75
C ASP A 105 12.09 1.39 -5.40
N LYS A 106 13.00 2.31 -5.09
CA LYS A 106 13.83 2.27 -3.87
C LYS A 106 13.02 2.38 -2.57
N ASN A 107 11.83 2.95 -2.65
CA ASN A 107 10.96 3.16 -1.49
C ASN A 107 10.02 1.97 -1.25
N ILE A 108 10.08 0.92 -2.11
CA ILE A 108 9.16 -0.21 -2.05
C ILE A 108 9.89 -1.50 -1.73
N LYS A 109 9.35 -2.24 -0.78
CA LYS A 109 9.69 -3.63 -0.49
C LYS A 109 8.59 -4.54 -1.06
N GLN A 110 8.84 -5.13 -2.23
CA GLN A 110 7.88 -6.02 -2.88
C GLN A 110 7.91 -7.41 -2.27
N ILE A 111 6.74 -7.94 -1.93
CA ILE A 111 6.54 -9.30 -1.43
C ILE A 111 5.69 -10.06 -2.44
N PHE A 112 6.26 -11.09 -3.05
CA PHE A 112 5.56 -11.95 -4.01
C PHE A 112 4.68 -12.97 -3.29
N ILE A 113 3.38 -12.92 -3.55
CA ILE A 113 2.39 -13.86 -2.99
C ILE A 113 1.94 -14.84 -4.10
N PRO A 114 1.77 -16.13 -3.79
CA PRO A 114 1.15 -17.07 -4.71
C PRO A 114 -0.18 -16.53 -5.25
N ASN A 115 -0.46 -16.74 -6.54
CA ASN A 115 -1.60 -16.13 -7.20
C ASN A 115 -2.94 -16.52 -6.60
N ASP A 116 -3.05 -17.77 -6.12
CA ASP A 116 -4.21 -18.36 -5.45
C ASP A 116 -4.44 -17.79 -4.05
N LEU A 117 -3.40 -17.30 -3.38
CA LEU A 117 -3.49 -16.69 -2.05
C LEU A 117 -3.50 -15.15 -2.07
N PHE A 118 -3.38 -14.53 -3.25
CA PHE A 118 -3.19 -13.07 -3.34
C PHE A 118 -4.41 -12.27 -2.88
N GLU A 119 -5.61 -12.69 -3.24
CA GLU A 119 -6.85 -11.98 -2.89
C GLU A 119 -7.37 -12.34 -1.48
N PHE A 120 -6.80 -13.39 -0.83
CA PHE A 120 -7.22 -13.80 0.51
C PHE A 120 -6.93 -12.71 1.56
N GLY A 121 -7.93 -12.38 2.36
CA GLY A 121 -7.82 -11.37 3.42
C GLY A 121 -7.54 -9.96 2.90
N LYS A 122 -7.74 -9.70 1.61
CA LYS A 122 -7.67 -8.35 1.06
C LYS A 122 -8.88 -7.55 1.52
N THR A 123 -8.60 -6.38 2.07
CA THR A 123 -9.61 -5.41 2.52
C THR A 123 -9.18 -3.99 2.15
N GLN A 124 -9.97 -3.01 2.53
CA GLN A 124 -9.64 -1.59 2.39
C GLN A 124 -9.77 -0.89 3.73
N ILE A 125 -8.81 -0.05 4.04
CA ILE A 125 -8.87 0.89 5.15
C ILE A 125 -8.58 2.30 4.67
N GLU A 126 -8.96 3.28 5.46
CA GLU A 126 -8.64 4.69 5.23
C GLU A 126 -7.46 5.09 6.12
N VAL A 127 -6.40 5.58 5.50
CA VAL A 127 -5.19 6.11 6.17
C VAL A 127 -4.96 7.52 5.65
N GLU A 128 -4.90 8.51 6.53
CA GLU A 128 -4.71 9.93 6.16
C GLU A 128 -5.64 10.39 5.02
N SER A 129 -6.93 9.98 5.09
CA SER A 129 -7.97 10.23 4.07
C SER A 129 -7.72 9.57 2.72
N VAL A 130 -6.80 8.61 2.63
CA VAL A 130 -6.53 7.81 1.43
C VAL A 130 -7.02 6.38 1.66
N LYS A 131 -7.87 5.86 0.77
CA LYS A 131 -8.30 4.45 0.80
C LYS A 131 -7.24 3.55 0.19
N ILE A 132 -6.65 2.68 1.00
CA ILE A 132 -5.61 1.74 0.57
C ILE A 132 -6.12 0.30 0.58
N ASN A 133 -5.63 -0.53 -0.35
CA ASN A 133 -5.80 -1.98 -0.28
C ASN A 133 -4.76 -2.55 0.70
N ILE A 134 -5.19 -3.35 1.66
CA ILE A 134 -4.34 -3.93 2.69
C ILE A 134 -4.83 -5.35 3.00
N TYR A 135 -3.97 -6.22 3.53
CA TYR A 135 -4.44 -7.47 4.13
C TYR A 135 -5.03 -7.22 5.50
N ASP A 136 -6.15 -7.89 5.80
CA ASP A 136 -6.83 -7.78 7.10
C ASP A 136 -5.95 -8.23 8.28
N GLU A 137 -6.35 -7.83 9.50
CA GLU A 137 -5.59 -8.09 10.72
C GLU A 137 -5.44 -9.58 10.98
N GLU A 138 -6.44 -10.40 10.67
CA GLU A 138 -6.41 -11.85 10.87
C GLU A 138 -5.35 -12.50 9.96
N ARG A 139 -5.31 -12.13 8.70
CA ARG A 139 -4.26 -12.62 7.79
C ARG A 139 -2.89 -12.17 8.23
N MET A 140 -2.76 -10.91 8.63
CA MET A 140 -1.49 -10.36 9.09
C MET A 140 -0.99 -11.05 10.36
N LEU A 141 -1.89 -11.45 11.27
CA LEU A 141 -1.55 -12.24 12.45
C LEU A 141 -1.00 -13.63 12.06
N VAL A 142 -1.65 -14.33 11.14
CA VAL A 142 -1.17 -15.64 10.64
C VAL A 142 0.21 -15.50 9.98
N GLU A 143 0.42 -14.45 9.15
CA GLU A 143 1.71 -14.18 8.53
C GLU A 143 2.81 -13.84 9.56
N LEU A 144 2.47 -13.10 10.62
CA LEU A 144 3.37 -12.77 11.73
C LEU A 144 3.90 -14.04 12.41
N ILE A 145 2.97 -14.93 12.83
CA ILE A 145 3.30 -16.18 13.51
C ILE A 145 4.12 -17.09 12.59
N ARG A 146 3.72 -17.19 11.32
CA ARG A 146 4.41 -17.99 10.32
C ARG A 146 5.86 -17.55 10.10
N LYS A 147 6.11 -16.25 10.18
CA LYS A 147 7.44 -15.64 9.97
C LYS A 147 8.18 -15.33 11.27
N LYS A 148 7.70 -15.77 12.42
CA LYS A 148 8.24 -15.46 13.75
C LYS A 148 9.76 -15.55 13.83
N ASN A 149 10.36 -16.61 13.28
CA ASN A 149 11.80 -16.82 13.33
C ASN A 149 12.62 -15.91 12.39
N LEU A 150 11.97 -15.12 11.53
CA LEU A 150 12.58 -14.18 10.60
C LEU A 150 12.45 -12.73 11.05
N ILE A 151 11.74 -12.49 12.15
CA ILE A 151 11.41 -11.17 12.70
C ILE A 151 12.23 -10.97 13.98
N PRO A 152 12.83 -9.79 14.22
CA PRO A 152 13.48 -9.48 15.48
C PRO A 152 12.53 -9.72 16.65
N PHE A 153 13.01 -10.37 17.71
CA PHE A 153 12.19 -10.84 18.82
C PHE A 153 11.40 -9.72 19.51
N ASP A 154 12.02 -8.58 19.76
CA ASP A 154 11.36 -7.46 20.45
C ASP A 154 10.24 -6.85 19.61
N TYR A 155 10.47 -6.71 18.30
CA TYR A 155 9.46 -6.25 17.34
C TYR A 155 8.28 -7.23 17.24
N TYR A 156 8.57 -8.53 17.13
CA TYR A 156 7.54 -9.57 17.16
C TYR A 156 6.71 -9.51 18.44
N LYS A 157 7.37 -9.41 19.61
CA LYS A 157 6.73 -9.33 20.91
C LYS A 157 5.83 -8.11 21.07
N GLU A 158 6.26 -6.96 20.58
CA GLU A 158 5.46 -5.73 20.54
C GLU A 158 4.15 -5.95 19.78
N ILE A 159 4.23 -6.43 18.54
CA ILE A 159 3.07 -6.68 17.69
C ILE A 159 2.10 -7.69 18.32
N ILE A 160 2.62 -8.83 18.83
CA ILE A 160 1.79 -9.84 19.54
C ILE A 160 1.10 -9.22 20.76
N THR A 161 1.79 -8.38 21.52
CA THR A 161 1.20 -7.71 22.68
C THR A 161 0.04 -6.80 22.27
N ASN A 162 0.16 -6.11 21.13
CA ASN A 162 -0.90 -5.25 20.61
C ASN A 162 -2.06 -6.07 20.04
N TYR A 163 -1.81 -7.21 19.39
CA TYR A 163 -2.86 -8.16 19.01
C TYR A 163 -3.66 -8.68 20.22
N ARG A 164 -3.01 -9.00 21.33
CA ARG A 164 -3.70 -9.41 22.58
C ARG A 164 -4.68 -8.37 23.09
N LYS A 165 -4.38 -7.08 22.91
CA LYS A 165 -5.29 -5.99 23.29
C LYS A 165 -6.52 -5.89 22.40
N LYS A 166 -6.43 -6.40 21.17
CA LYS A 166 -7.48 -6.40 20.15
C LYS A 166 -8.19 -7.76 20.02
N ILE A 167 -7.94 -8.71 20.91
CA ILE A 167 -8.38 -10.11 20.77
C ILE A 167 -9.89 -10.25 20.53
N ASP A 168 -10.70 -9.41 21.17
CA ASP A 168 -12.16 -9.44 21.06
C ASP A 168 -12.67 -8.95 19.69
N THR A 169 -11.82 -8.31 18.88
CA THR A 169 -12.17 -7.81 17.55
C THR A 169 -11.76 -8.76 16.43
N LEU A 170 -10.96 -9.78 16.74
CA LEU A 170 -10.44 -10.72 15.76
C LEU A 170 -11.46 -11.82 15.46
N ASP A 171 -11.63 -12.13 14.18
CA ASP A 171 -12.46 -13.24 13.71
C ASP A 171 -11.66 -14.55 13.71
N ILE A 172 -11.87 -15.39 14.74
CA ILE A 172 -11.18 -16.67 14.90
C ILE A 172 -11.46 -17.65 13.74
N TYR A 173 -12.63 -17.57 13.10
CA TYR A 173 -12.96 -18.43 11.97
C TYR A 173 -12.16 -18.07 10.74
N LYS A 174 -11.97 -16.77 10.47
CA LYS A 174 -11.06 -16.30 9.42
C LYS A 174 -9.62 -16.73 9.67
N ILE A 175 -9.16 -16.59 10.93
CA ILE A 175 -7.79 -17.01 11.29
C ILE A 175 -7.62 -18.52 11.02
N GLN A 176 -8.58 -19.36 11.42
CA GLN A 176 -8.55 -20.80 11.15
C GLN A 176 -8.55 -21.10 9.65
N GLU A 177 -9.40 -20.41 8.88
CA GLU A 177 -9.43 -20.52 7.43
C GLU A 177 -8.04 -20.19 6.83
N TYR A 178 -7.44 -19.05 7.23
CA TYR A 178 -6.12 -18.66 6.70
C TYR A 178 -5.00 -19.65 7.09
N ILE A 179 -5.03 -20.20 8.29
CA ILE A 179 -4.08 -21.23 8.72
C ILE A 179 -4.21 -22.49 7.86
N SER A 180 -5.41 -22.91 7.47
CA SER A 180 -5.66 -24.13 6.69
C SER A 180 -4.97 -24.16 5.32
N TYR A 181 -4.58 -22.99 4.78
CA TYR A 181 -3.81 -22.91 3.54
C TYR A 181 -2.32 -23.27 3.69
N TYR A 182 -1.84 -23.46 4.92
CA TYR A 182 -0.43 -23.77 5.17
C TYR A 182 -0.23 -25.21 5.62
N LYS A 183 0.85 -25.84 5.13
CA LYS A 183 1.17 -27.25 5.41
C LYS A 183 1.42 -27.55 6.89
N ASN A 184 1.80 -26.54 7.68
CA ASN A 184 2.08 -26.65 9.12
C ASN A 184 0.93 -26.11 9.99
N GLU A 185 -0.29 -26.32 9.56
CA GLU A 185 -1.53 -25.83 10.17
C GLU A 185 -1.56 -26.05 11.70
N SER A 186 -1.38 -27.29 12.17
CA SER A 186 -1.42 -27.58 13.62
C SER A 186 -0.40 -26.78 14.42
N SER A 187 0.83 -26.67 13.93
CA SER A 187 1.89 -25.90 14.61
C SER A 187 1.61 -24.39 14.64
N LEU A 188 1.04 -23.86 13.57
CA LEU A 188 0.61 -22.45 13.52
C LEU A 188 -0.52 -22.19 14.49
N TYR A 189 -1.52 -23.07 14.53
CA TYR A 189 -2.64 -22.98 15.46
C TYR A 189 -2.19 -23.06 16.92
N ASP A 190 -1.35 -24.03 17.28
CA ASP A 190 -0.80 -24.17 18.62
C ASP A 190 -0.01 -22.93 19.06
N THR A 191 0.75 -22.35 18.13
CA THR A 191 1.52 -21.13 18.42
C THR A 191 0.59 -19.94 18.61
N LEU A 192 -0.42 -19.80 17.76
CA LEU A 192 -1.45 -18.78 17.88
C LEU A 192 -2.15 -18.83 19.24
N MET A 193 -2.67 -20.02 19.63
CA MET A 193 -3.38 -20.22 20.88
C MET A 193 -2.53 -19.93 22.11
N ARG A 194 -1.25 -20.23 22.05
CA ARG A 194 -0.33 -19.98 23.17
C ARG A 194 0.10 -18.52 23.28
N GLU A 195 0.26 -17.82 22.15
CA GLU A 195 0.90 -16.51 22.13
C GLU A 195 -0.07 -15.34 21.99
N VAL A 196 -1.28 -15.60 21.55
CA VAL A 196 -2.29 -14.55 21.34
C VAL A 196 -3.50 -14.75 22.23
N PHE A 197 -4.04 -15.97 22.27
CA PHE A 197 -5.19 -16.36 23.07
C PHE A 197 -4.77 -17.04 24.36
#